data_b5387de26fa23f4ef72f176d93468229
#
_entry.id   b5387de26fa23f4ef72f176d93468229
#
_cell.length_a   1.000
_cell.length_b   1.000
_cell.length_c   1.000
_cell.angle_alpha   90.00
_cell.angle_beta   90.00
_cell.angle_gamma   90.00
#
_symmetry.space_group_name_H-M   'P 1'
#
loop_
_entity.id
_entity.type
_entity.pdbx_description
1 polymer ?
#
loop_
_entity_poly.entity_id
_entity_poly.type
_entity_poly.pdbx_seq_one_letter_code
_entity_poly.pdbx_strand_id
1 'polypeptide(L)'
;MSAIITPLVIYQTQRRMDDYSADDMRYGDLSGDQLRNQFNLRDVSMRVNPYTFQTIENDGFFNKVYDANNHNIVISKIGKAECAQILFDEFRHLSSMFAFRSPYAILINKMITHMQFNDGAPYNDPLLNDAIREQILEDDSDNSSLLKIRDVFNKSINWNTRSIKDRIDIHLVLKSYIGDSVLPKFDRLEDRVNGLGITVHDTWSTTITLQKLEIYNDYCDAIIHYKIQDHFGLDSNDIMSALYHNFRFF
;
A
#
# COMPACT_ATOMS: atom_id res chain seq x y z
N MET A 1 -34.38 16.72 -19.63
CA MET A 1 -32.96 16.36 -19.78
C MET A 1 -32.31 16.44 -18.42
N SER A 2 -31.97 15.30 -17.83
CA SER A 2 -31.20 15.28 -16.58
C SER A 2 -29.73 15.43 -16.94
N ALA A 3 -29.20 16.65 -16.81
CA ALA A 3 -27.78 16.88 -16.93
C ALA A 3 -27.10 16.33 -15.67
N ILE A 4 -26.08 15.49 -15.82
CA ILE A 4 -25.23 15.12 -14.71
C ILE A 4 -24.37 16.32 -14.35
N ILE A 5 -24.50 16.77 -13.10
CA ILE A 5 -23.61 17.81 -12.58
C ILE A 5 -22.30 17.13 -12.19
N THR A 6 -21.22 17.48 -12.87
CA THR A 6 -19.86 17.02 -12.55
C THR A 6 -19.05 18.16 -11.91
N PRO A 7 -18.09 17.86 -11.03
CA PRO A 7 -17.69 16.52 -10.57
C PRO A 7 -18.73 15.87 -9.64
N LEU A 8 -18.91 14.55 -9.78
CA LEU A 8 -19.82 13.74 -8.98
C LEU A 8 -19.08 12.58 -8.32
N VAL A 9 -19.07 12.47 -6.99
CA VAL A 9 -18.57 11.28 -6.29
C VAL A 9 -19.54 10.14 -6.55
N ILE A 10 -19.12 9.13 -7.31
CA ILE A 10 -19.95 7.99 -7.70
C ILE A 10 -19.80 6.77 -6.77
N TYR A 11 -18.70 6.74 -6.01
CA TYR A 11 -18.46 5.72 -4.99
C TYR A 11 -17.47 6.21 -3.94
N GLN A 12 -17.66 5.75 -2.72
CA GLN A 12 -16.72 5.93 -1.62
C GLN A 12 -16.86 4.76 -0.65
N THR A 13 -15.73 4.20 -0.20
CA THR A 13 -15.67 3.19 0.86
C THR A 13 -16.16 3.77 2.19
N GLN A 14 -16.54 2.90 3.13
CA GLN A 14 -16.96 3.33 4.47
C GLN A 14 -15.80 3.88 5.30
N ARG A 15 -14.60 3.37 5.07
CA ARG A 15 -13.36 3.85 5.69
C ARG A 15 -13.02 5.24 5.17
N ARG A 16 -12.59 6.12 6.06
CA ARG A 16 -12.28 7.52 5.70
C ARG A 16 -10.90 7.62 5.06
N MET A 17 -10.77 8.56 4.12
CA MET A 17 -9.46 9.04 3.71
C MET A 17 -8.80 9.79 4.86
N ASP A 18 -7.46 9.73 4.93
CA ASP A 18 -6.64 10.43 5.92
C ASP A 18 -7.07 10.11 7.37
N ASP A 19 -7.40 8.84 7.66
CA ASP A 19 -7.81 8.39 8.98
C ASP A 19 -6.60 8.03 9.85
N TYR A 20 -5.96 9.06 10.40
CA TYR A 20 -4.84 8.90 11.34
C TYR A 20 -5.24 8.27 12.69
N SER A 21 -6.52 8.02 12.91
CA SER A 21 -7.03 7.37 14.13
C SER A 21 -7.28 5.88 13.96
N ALA A 22 -7.09 5.35 12.78
CA ALA A 22 -7.25 3.93 12.48
C ALA A 22 -6.28 3.08 13.33
N ASP A 23 -6.68 1.84 13.64
CA ASP A 23 -5.91 0.99 14.55
C ASP A 23 -4.51 0.67 14.00
N ASP A 24 -4.39 0.41 12.71
CA ASP A 24 -3.12 0.17 12.02
C ASP A 24 -2.18 1.39 12.07
N MET A 25 -2.72 2.63 12.12
CA MET A 25 -1.94 3.85 12.28
C MET A 25 -1.42 4.08 13.70
N ARG A 26 -1.89 3.30 14.68
CA ARG A 26 -1.48 3.43 16.09
C ARG A 26 -0.42 2.43 16.51
N TYR A 27 -0.19 1.37 15.74
CA TYR A 27 0.76 0.31 16.11
C TYR A 27 2.23 0.75 16.07
N GLY A 28 2.55 1.86 15.39
CA GLY A 28 3.87 2.49 15.46
C GLY A 28 4.28 2.98 16.86
N ASP A 29 3.33 3.06 17.80
CA ASP A 29 3.54 3.53 19.17
C ASP A 29 3.82 2.38 20.16
N LEU A 30 4.04 1.15 19.67
CA LEU A 30 4.34 0.02 20.52
C LEU A 30 5.68 0.21 21.24
N SER A 31 5.69 -0.01 22.55
CA SER A 31 6.92 0.02 23.32
C SER A 31 7.84 -1.16 23.02
N GLY A 32 9.15 -1.00 23.22
CA GLY A 32 10.10 -2.09 23.05
C GLY A 32 9.79 -3.32 23.94
N ASP A 33 9.12 -3.13 25.09
CA ASP A 33 8.67 -4.23 25.94
C ASP A 33 7.50 -5.00 25.33
N GLN A 34 6.56 -4.30 24.71
CA GLN A 34 5.47 -4.94 23.95
C GLN A 34 6.01 -5.71 22.77
N LEU A 35 6.89 -5.11 21.96
CA LEU A 35 7.52 -5.79 20.82
C LEU A 35 8.24 -7.08 21.23
N ARG A 36 9.03 -7.05 22.32
CA ARG A 36 9.78 -8.22 22.80
C ARG A 36 8.92 -9.28 23.47
N ASN A 37 7.96 -8.88 24.30
CA ASN A 37 7.27 -9.82 25.19
C ASN A 37 5.93 -10.26 24.61
N GLN A 38 5.23 -9.39 23.90
CA GLN A 38 3.92 -9.67 23.30
C GLN A 38 4.07 -10.28 21.92
N PHE A 39 4.99 -9.73 21.11
CA PHE A 39 5.19 -10.15 19.72
C PHE A 39 6.46 -10.99 19.51
N ASN A 40 7.24 -11.26 20.58
CA ASN A 40 8.49 -12.03 20.55
C ASN A 40 9.54 -11.51 19.55
N LEU A 41 9.57 -10.20 19.29
CA LEU A 41 10.51 -9.55 18.37
C LEU A 41 11.83 -9.23 19.09
N ARG A 42 12.63 -10.26 19.41
CA ARG A 42 13.88 -10.11 20.15
C ARG A 42 15.09 -9.92 19.24
N ASP A 43 15.18 -10.72 18.19
CA ASP A 43 16.30 -10.76 17.26
C ASP A 43 15.85 -10.19 15.90
N VAL A 44 15.60 -8.88 15.87
CA VAL A 44 14.99 -8.17 14.73
C VAL A 44 16.01 -7.69 13.70
N SER A 45 17.29 -7.68 14.04
CA SER A 45 18.38 -7.26 13.17
C SER A 45 19.57 -8.19 13.34
N MET A 46 20.33 -8.38 12.29
CA MET A 46 21.59 -9.14 12.31
C MET A 46 22.81 -8.25 12.61
N ARG A 47 22.65 -6.94 12.61
CA ARG A 47 23.74 -5.95 12.71
C ARG A 47 23.70 -5.15 14.00
N VAL A 48 22.51 -4.92 14.57
CA VAL A 48 22.32 -4.09 15.75
C VAL A 48 21.24 -4.63 16.67
N ASN A 49 21.37 -4.39 17.96
CA ASN A 49 20.28 -4.58 18.91
C ASN A 49 19.59 -3.21 19.14
N PRO A 50 18.38 -3.01 18.61
CA PRO A 50 17.70 -1.71 18.71
C PRO A 50 17.21 -1.38 20.11
N TYR A 51 17.13 -2.36 20.99
CA TYR A 51 16.69 -2.17 22.40
C TYR A 51 17.82 -1.71 23.31
N THR A 52 19.07 -2.03 22.94
CA THR A 52 20.25 -1.68 23.75
C THR A 52 21.19 -0.70 23.04
N PHE A 53 20.93 -0.40 21.75
CA PHE A 53 21.77 0.39 20.87
C PHE A 53 23.22 -0.14 20.82
N GLN A 54 23.35 -1.43 20.56
CA GLN A 54 24.62 -2.12 20.47
C GLN A 54 24.77 -2.78 19.10
N THR A 55 25.97 -2.72 18.54
CA THR A 55 26.29 -3.48 17.33
C THR A 55 26.37 -4.97 17.63
N ILE A 56 25.95 -5.79 16.68
CA ILE A 56 26.12 -7.24 16.71
C ILE A 56 27.25 -7.54 15.74
N GLU A 57 28.42 -7.92 16.23
CA GLU A 57 29.48 -8.42 15.39
C GLU A 57 29.11 -9.82 14.89
N ASN A 58 28.75 -9.94 13.63
CA ASN A 58 28.71 -11.22 12.94
C ASN A 58 30.13 -11.64 12.59
N ASP A 59 30.85 -12.14 13.54
CA ASP A 59 31.99 -12.99 13.24
C ASP A 59 31.45 -14.19 12.44
N GLY A 60 31.91 -14.31 11.18
CA GLY A 60 31.42 -15.30 10.25
C GLY A 60 31.41 -16.69 10.92
N PHE A 61 30.50 -17.56 10.48
CA PHE A 61 30.26 -18.92 11.00
C PHE A 61 31.53 -19.70 11.32
N PHE A 62 32.66 -19.40 10.66
CA PHE A 62 33.97 -20.02 10.90
C PHE A 62 34.66 -19.54 12.18
N ASN A 63 34.44 -18.35 12.69
CA ASN A 63 35.07 -17.83 13.91
C ASN A 63 34.42 -18.39 15.18
N LYS A 64 33.13 -18.74 15.14
CA LYS A 64 32.45 -19.41 16.27
C LYS A 64 32.97 -20.83 16.57
N VAL A 65 33.64 -21.46 15.61
CA VAL A 65 34.17 -22.85 15.77
C VAL A 65 35.58 -22.89 16.38
N TYR A 66 36.29 -21.77 16.34
CA TYR A 66 37.70 -21.74 16.77
C TYR A 66 37.99 -20.96 18.06
N ASP A 67 36.99 -20.27 18.61
CA ASP A 67 37.25 -19.48 19.85
C ASP A 67 36.79 -20.22 21.09
N ALA A 68 37.58 -21.23 21.50
CA ALA A 68 37.49 -21.86 22.82
C ALA A 68 38.07 -20.98 23.93
N ASN A 69 38.64 -19.83 23.63
CA ASN A 69 39.22 -18.89 24.55
C ASN A 69 38.57 -17.51 24.44
N ASN A 70 37.58 -17.32 25.29
CA ASN A 70 37.09 -16.08 25.91
C ASN A 70 37.62 -14.75 25.32
N HIS A 71 37.41 -14.50 24.01
CA HIS A 71 37.66 -13.16 23.44
C HIS A 71 36.36 -12.35 23.57
N ASN A 72 36.49 -11.26 24.27
CA ASN A 72 35.42 -10.27 24.45
C ASN A 72 34.87 -9.85 23.07
N ILE A 73 33.65 -10.26 22.78
CA ILE A 73 32.87 -9.65 21.68
C ILE A 73 32.84 -8.17 22.01
N VAL A 74 33.53 -7.34 21.20
CA VAL A 74 33.51 -5.89 21.37
C VAL A 74 32.14 -5.41 20.91
N ILE A 75 31.21 -5.39 21.83
CA ILE A 75 29.89 -4.78 21.62
C ILE A 75 30.11 -3.28 21.73
N SER A 76 30.10 -2.58 20.61
CA SER A 76 30.17 -1.12 20.62
C SER A 76 28.77 -0.52 20.77
N LYS A 77 28.63 0.48 21.66
CA LYS A 77 27.43 1.30 21.74
C LYS A 77 27.40 2.28 20.61
N ILE A 78 26.26 2.41 19.96
CA ILE A 78 25.98 3.36 18.89
C ILE A 78 24.87 4.32 19.29
N GLY A 79 24.76 5.45 18.57
CA GLY A 79 23.68 6.41 18.77
C GLY A 79 22.34 5.88 18.22
N LYS A 80 21.22 6.41 18.72
CA LYS A 80 19.87 6.07 18.21
C LYS A 80 19.75 6.31 16.73
N ALA A 81 20.26 7.44 16.22
CA ALA A 81 20.20 7.78 14.80
C ALA A 81 21.00 6.80 13.92
N GLU A 82 22.19 6.40 14.39
CA GLU A 82 23.01 5.39 13.70
C GLU A 82 22.33 4.02 13.70
N CYS A 83 21.76 3.62 14.84
CA CYS A 83 20.98 2.38 14.93
C CYS A 83 19.80 2.40 13.94
N ALA A 84 19.03 3.48 13.89
CA ALA A 84 17.93 3.63 12.94
C ALA A 84 18.43 3.56 11.48
N GLN A 85 19.55 4.21 11.15
CA GLN A 85 20.13 4.14 9.82
C GLN A 85 20.44 2.69 9.41
N ILE A 86 21.06 1.91 10.30
CA ILE A 86 21.41 0.51 10.04
C ILE A 86 20.14 -0.33 9.83
N LEU A 87 19.10 -0.10 10.64
CA LEU A 87 17.82 -0.81 10.51
C LEU A 87 17.14 -0.49 9.17
N PHE A 88 17.08 0.78 8.76
CA PHE A 88 16.53 1.15 7.46
C PHE A 88 17.35 0.59 6.28
N ASP A 89 18.67 0.45 6.43
CA ASP A 89 19.51 -0.20 5.42
C ASP A 89 19.23 -1.70 5.32
N GLU A 90 19.01 -2.38 6.46
CA GLU A 90 18.56 -3.78 6.48
C GLU A 90 17.16 -3.93 5.87
N PHE A 91 16.24 -3.01 6.16
CA PHE A 91 14.91 -3.01 5.56
C PHE A 91 14.97 -2.90 4.03
N ARG A 92 15.79 -1.99 3.48
CA ARG A 92 16.00 -1.89 2.03
C ARG A 92 16.58 -3.18 1.46
N HIS A 93 17.52 -3.80 2.15
CA HIS A 93 18.13 -5.06 1.71
C HIS A 93 17.10 -6.20 1.68
N LEU A 94 16.35 -6.39 2.75
CA LEU A 94 15.31 -7.42 2.83
C LEU A 94 14.21 -7.19 1.79
N SER A 95 13.80 -5.94 1.59
CA SER A 95 12.75 -5.59 0.63
C SER A 95 13.14 -5.91 -0.82
N SER A 96 14.43 -5.96 -1.14
CA SER A 96 14.91 -6.30 -2.49
C SER A 96 14.50 -7.70 -2.95
N MET A 97 14.24 -8.62 -2.01
CA MET A 97 13.74 -9.96 -2.31
C MET A 97 12.31 -9.95 -2.88
N PHE A 98 11.57 -8.89 -2.67
CA PHE A 98 10.18 -8.71 -3.14
C PHE A 98 10.08 -7.70 -4.28
N ALA A 99 11.22 -7.19 -4.76
CA ALA A 99 11.30 -6.12 -5.75
C ALA A 99 12.41 -6.40 -6.78
N PHE A 100 12.48 -7.63 -7.31
CA PHE A 100 13.47 -8.01 -8.30
C PHE A 100 12.96 -7.96 -9.75
N ARG A 101 11.66 -7.74 -9.97
CA ARG A 101 11.06 -7.53 -11.30
C ARG A 101 10.71 -6.06 -11.49
N SER A 102 11.22 -5.51 -12.59
CA SER A 102 10.91 -4.14 -13.05
C SER A 102 9.49 -4.07 -13.67
N PRO A 103 8.82 -2.87 -13.80
CA PRO A 103 9.43 -1.54 -13.64
C PRO A 103 9.32 -0.92 -12.24
N TYR A 104 8.49 -1.49 -11.36
CA TYR A 104 8.07 -0.85 -10.11
C TYR A 104 8.97 -1.14 -8.90
N ALA A 105 9.99 -1.99 -9.09
CA ALA A 105 10.92 -2.40 -8.01
C ALA A 105 11.56 -1.23 -7.24
N ILE A 106 11.72 -0.07 -7.87
CA ILE A 106 12.29 1.12 -7.23
C ILE A 106 11.35 1.75 -6.19
N LEU A 107 10.03 1.53 -6.30
CA LEU A 107 9.04 2.18 -5.44
C LEU A 107 9.22 1.84 -3.97
N ILE A 108 9.55 0.58 -3.66
CA ILE A 108 9.78 0.18 -2.27
C ILE A 108 10.95 0.94 -1.63
N ASN A 109 12.04 1.15 -2.35
CA ASN A 109 13.17 1.92 -1.85
C ASN A 109 12.83 3.41 -1.66
N LYS A 110 12.05 3.98 -2.57
CA LYS A 110 11.54 5.35 -2.44
C LYS A 110 10.64 5.49 -1.23
N MET A 111 9.73 4.53 -1.01
CA MET A 111 8.83 4.50 0.14
C MET A 111 9.63 4.39 1.44
N ILE A 112 10.57 3.45 1.55
CA ILE A 112 11.40 3.28 2.75
C ILE A 112 12.21 4.56 3.03
N THR A 113 12.73 5.22 1.98
CA THR A 113 13.43 6.49 2.12
C THR A 113 12.49 7.60 2.61
N HIS A 114 11.26 7.62 2.09
CA HIS A 114 10.23 8.54 2.56
C HIS A 114 9.90 8.31 4.04
N MET A 115 9.71 7.05 4.47
CA MET A 115 9.47 6.70 5.87
C MET A 115 10.62 7.16 6.78
N GLN A 116 11.86 7.00 6.33
CA GLN A 116 13.04 7.37 7.12
C GLN A 116 13.19 8.88 7.34
N PHE A 117 12.76 9.73 6.40
CA PHE A 117 13.14 11.15 6.39
C PHE A 117 11.96 12.13 6.37
N ASN A 118 10.71 11.68 6.27
CA ASN A 118 9.56 12.58 6.08
C ASN A 118 8.56 12.61 7.24
N ASP A 119 8.96 12.18 8.43
CA ASP A 119 8.23 12.36 9.71
C ASP A 119 6.74 11.99 9.64
N GLY A 120 6.41 10.88 8.96
CA GLY A 120 5.03 10.40 8.83
C GLY A 120 4.16 11.16 7.81
N ALA A 121 4.74 12.02 6.97
CA ALA A 121 4.00 12.64 5.88
C ALA A 121 3.47 11.60 4.87
N PRO A 122 2.30 11.81 4.24
CA PRO A 122 1.77 10.89 3.23
C PRO A 122 2.75 10.69 2.07
N TYR A 123 2.96 9.43 1.68
CA TYR A 123 3.76 9.07 0.51
C TYR A 123 2.92 9.14 -0.76
N ASN A 124 3.43 9.80 -1.77
CA ASN A 124 2.85 9.84 -3.11
C ASN A 124 3.98 9.81 -4.14
N ASP A 125 3.84 8.98 -5.17
CA ASP A 125 4.82 8.88 -6.26
C ASP A 125 4.09 8.74 -7.61
N PRO A 126 4.45 9.52 -8.64
CA PRO A 126 3.84 9.41 -9.97
C PRO A 126 3.88 7.99 -10.55
N LEU A 127 4.97 7.25 -10.30
CA LEU A 127 5.11 5.88 -10.78
C LEU A 127 4.13 4.93 -10.09
N LEU A 128 3.79 5.18 -8.81
CA LEU A 128 2.73 4.44 -8.10
C LEU A 128 1.36 4.74 -8.70
N ASN A 129 1.11 6.00 -9.07
CA ASN A 129 -0.12 6.40 -9.75
C ASN A 129 -0.24 5.75 -11.15
N ASP A 130 0.87 5.64 -11.88
CA ASP A 130 0.90 4.95 -13.17
C ASP A 130 0.62 3.45 -12.99
N ALA A 131 1.20 2.81 -11.98
CA ALA A 131 0.99 1.39 -11.68
C ALA A 131 -0.49 1.08 -11.39
N ILE A 132 -1.14 1.86 -10.53
CA ILE A 132 -2.56 1.62 -10.22
C ILE A 132 -3.47 1.95 -11.41
N ARG A 133 -3.10 2.94 -12.24
CA ARG A 133 -3.81 3.25 -13.47
C ARG A 133 -3.73 2.11 -14.48
N GLU A 134 -2.55 1.50 -14.69
CA GLU A 134 -2.38 0.32 -15.53
C GLU A 134 -3.27 -0.81 -15.03
N GLN A 135 -3.24 -1.11 -13.74
CA GLN A 135 -4.06 -2.16 -13.16
C GLN A 135 -5.56 -1.93 -13.36
N ILE A 136 -6.05 -0.69 -13.20
CA ILE A 136 -7.46 -0.35 -13.45
C ILE A 136 -7.83 -0.57 -14.92
N LEU A 137 -6.94 -0.21 -15.85
CA LEU A 137 -7.21 -0.29 -17.28
C LEU A 137 -7.09 -1.72 -17.82
N GLU A 138 -6.23 -2.55 -17.24
CA GLU A 138 -5.95 -3.92 -17.67
C GLU A 138 -6.85 -4.96 -16.96
N ASP A 139 -7.58 -4.57 -15.91
CA ASP A 139 -8.51 -5.47 -15.25
C ASP A 139 -9.73 -5.76 -16.14
N ASP A 140 -9.70 -6.90 -16.79
CA ASP A 140 -10.74 -7.44 -17.68
C ASP A 140 -11.73 -8.39 -16.97
N SER A 141 -11.62 -8.52 -15.64
CA SER A 141 -12.53 -9.36 -14.85
C SER A 141 -13.94 -8.79 -14.85
N ASP A 142 -14.94 -9.66 -14.83
CA ASP A 142 -16.36 -9.28 -14.78
C ASP A 142 -16.72 -8.43 -13.55
N ASN A 143 -15.86 -8.44 -12.53
CA ASN A 143 -16.02 -7.68 -11.29
C ASN A 143 -15.19 -6.40 -11.25
N SER A 144 -14.49 -6.04 -12.33
CA SER A 144 -13.74 -4.79 -12.43
C SER A 144 -14.65 -3.58 -12.21
N SER A 145 -14.23 -2.68 -11.31
CA SER A 145 -14.98 -1.44 -11.04
C SER A 145 -15.14 -0.56 -12.29
N LEU A 146 -14.11 -0.52 -13.15
CA LEU A 146 -14.17 0.23 -14.40
C LEU A 146 -15.17 -0.38 -15.39
N LEU A 147 -15.20 -1.71 -15.52
CA LEU A 147 -16.18 -2.39 -16.39
C LEU A 147 -17.59 -2.22 -15.86
N LYS A 148 -17.81 -2.25 -14.54
CA LYS A 148 -19.11 -1.93 -13.94
C LYS A 148 -19.57 -0.51 -14.26
N ILE A 149 -18.68 0.47 -14.21
CA ILE A 149 -19.01 1.87 -14.60
C ILE A 149 -19.40 1.93 -16.07
N ARG A 150 -18.63 1.29 -16.96
CA ARG A 150 -18.96 1.21 -18.40
C ARG A 150 -20.31 0.57 -18.65
N ASP A 151 -20.62 -0.52 -17.97
CA ASP A 151 -21.89 -1.22 -18.08
C ASP A 151 -23.08 -0.34 -17.64
N VAL A 152 -22.94 0.39 -16.54
CA VAL A 152 -23.96 1.36 -16.10
C VAL A 152 -24.18 2.45 -17.14
N PHE A 153 -23.13 3.02 -17.72
CA PHE A 153 -23.28 4.03 -18.77
C PHE A 153 -23.99 3.46 -19.99
N ASN A 154 -23.60 2.28 -20.46
CA ASN A 154 -24.23 1.62 -21.61
C ASN A 154 -25.74 1.38 -21.39
N LYS A 155 -26.14 1.00 -20.17
CA LYS A 155 -27.53 0.73 -19.81
C LYS A 155 -28.35 2.00 -19.55
N SER A 156 -27.72 3.04 -19.04
CA SER A 156 -28.40 4.24 -18.53
C SER A 156 -28.45 5.38 -19.53
N ILE A 157 -27.60 5.39 -20.55
CA ILE A 157 -27.58 6.43 -21.58
C ILE A 157 -28.67 6.18 -22.62
N ASN A 158 -29.38 7.24 -22.98
CA ASN A 158 -30.20 7.31 -24.18
C ASN A 158 -29.37 7.97 -25.29
N TRP A 159 -28.85 7.15 -26.19
CA TRP A 159 -27.96 7.60 -27.26
C TRP A 159 -28.63 8.57 -28.23
N ASN A 160 -29.93 8.41 -28.51
CA ASN A 160 -30.68 9.29 -29.41
C ASN A 160 -30.84 10.70 -28.85
N THR A 161 -31.08 10.81 -27.55
CA THR A 161 -31.27 12.11 -26.87
C THR A 161 -29.98 12.64 -26.25
N ARG A 162 -28.90 11.85 -26.27
CA ARG A 162 -27.59 12.17 -25.67
C ARG A 162 -27.73 12.58 -24.19
N SER A 163 -28.49 11.81 -23.45
CA SER A 163 -28.79 12.10 -22.04
C SER A 163 -28.95 10.81 -21.24
N ILE A 164 -28.96 10.93 -19.92
CA ILE A 164 -29.38 9.82 -19.06
C ILE A 164 -30.87 9.59 -19.24
N LYS A 165 -31.29 8.33 -19.32
CA LYS A 165 -32.70 7.92 -19.43
C LYS A 165 -33.51 8.51 -18.28
N ASP A 166 -34.71 8.97 -18.58
CA ASP A 166 -35.62 9.49 -17.56
C ASP A 166 -35.87 8.47 -16.45
N ARG A 167 -36.03 8.95 -15.23
CA ARG A 167 -36.26 8.18 -14.00
C ARG A 167 -35.09 7.30 -13.53
N ILE A 168 -33.92 7.39 -14.15
CA ILE A 168 -32.72 6.73 -13.64
C ILE A 168 -31.93 7.72 -12.78
N ASP A 169 -31.77 7.39 -11.50
CA ASP A 169 -30.77 8.03 -10.65
C ASP A 169 -29.42 7.32 -10.88
N ILE A 170 -28.64 7.87 -11.81
CA ILE A 170 -27.37 7.27 -12.21
C ILE A 170 -26.36 7.21 -11.04
N HIS A 171 -26.43 8.13 -10.09
CA HIS A 171 -25.56 8.10 -8.91
C HIS A 171 -25.84 6.87 -8.05
N LEU A 172 -27.10 6.58 -7.76
CA LEU A 172 -27.48 5.40 -6.98
C LEU A 172 -27.13 4.10 -7.72
N VAL A 173 -27.34 4.06 -9.03
CA VAL A 173 -27.00 2.88 -9.85
C VAL A 173 -25.49 2.66 -9.86
N LEU A 174 -24.68 3.70 -10.13
CA LEU A 174 -23.22 3.60 -10.09
C LEU A 174 -22.73 3.14 -8.72
N LYS A 175 -23.22 3.76 -7.65
CA LYS A 175 -22.85 3.39 -6.28
C LYS A 175 -23.13 1.92 -5.98
N SER A 176 -24.29 1.39 -6.40
CA SER A 176 -24.64 -0.02 -6.21
C SER A 176 -23.72 -0.94 -7.00
N TYR A 177 -23.54 -0.70 -8.30
CA TYR A 177 -22.72 -1.55 -9.17
C TYR A 177 -21.25 -1.57 -8.76
N ILE A 178 -20.68 -0.42 -8.35
CA ILE A 178 -19.31 -0.33 -7.86
C ILE A 178 -19.21 -1.00 -6.49
N GLY A 179 -20.23 -0.89 -5.64
CA GLY A 179 -20.28 -1.56 -4.34
C GLY A 179 -20.21 -3.09 -4.43
N ASP A 180 -20.70 -3.65 -5.53
CA ASP A 180 -20.66 -5.08 -5.85
C ASP A 180 -19.43 -5.47 -6.69
N SER A 181 -18.49 -4.54 -6.91
CA SER A 181 -17.26 -4.78 -7.69
C SER A 181 -16.06 -5.08 -6.79
N VAL A 182 -14.98 -5.53 -7.42
CA VAL A 182 -13.64 -5.56 -6.81
C VAL A 182 -12.97 -4.21 -7.06
N LEU A 183 -12.56 -3.54 -5.99
CA LEU A 183 -11.81 -2.29 -6.08
C LEU A 183 -10.35 -2.58 -6.46
N PRO A 184 -9.68 -1.67 -7.19
CA PRO A 184 -8.29 -1.85 -7.59
C PRO A 184 -7.36 -1.97 -6.38
N LYS A 185 -6.49 -2.98 -6.40
CA LYS A 185 -5.44 -3.21 -5.40
C LYS A 185 -4.31 -4.06 -6.00
N PHE A 186 -3.14 -4.03 -5.40
CA PHE A 186 -1.97 -4.79 -5.86
C PHE A 186 -1.93 -6.18 -5.21
N ASP A 187 -2.75 -7.12 -5.67
CA ASP A 187 -2.81 -8.49 -5.14
C ASP A 187 -2.53 -9.60 -6.18
N ARG A 188 -2.15 -9.21 -7.41
CA ARG A 188 -1.78 -10.16 -8.46
C ARG A 188 -0.49 -10.90 -8.08
N LEU A 189 -0.24 -12.06 -8.69
CA LEU A 189 0.98 -12.84 -8.45
C LEU A 189 2.26 -12.05 -8.76
N GLU A 190 2.24 -11.21 -9.79
CA GLU A 190 3.36 -10.36 -10.17
C GLU A 190 3.64 -9.24 -9.15
N ASP A 191 2.60 -8.75 -8.45
CA ASP A 191 2.74 -7.70 -7.45
C ASP A 191 3.54 -8.14 -6.23
N ARG A 192 3.64 -9.46 -6.00
CA ARG A 192 4.45 -10.06 -4.91
C ARG A 192 5.95 -9.97 -5.16
N VAL A 193 6.38 -9.71 -6.40
CA VAL A 193 7.80 -9.74 -6.80
C VAL A 193 8.25 -8.48 -7.54
N ASN A 194 7.33 -7.56 -7.84
CA ASN A 194 7.62 -6.30 -8.52
C ASN A 194 7.74 -5.08 -7.57
N GLY A 195 7.56 -5.30 -6.29
CA GLY A 195 7.64 -4.29 -5.24
C GLY A 195 6.31 -3.61 -4.89
N LEU A 196 5.26 -3.77 -5.71
CA LEU A 196 3.97 -3.10 -5.48
C LEU A 196 3.24 -3.67 -4.26
N GLY A 197 3.19 -4.99 -4.12
CA GLY A 197 2.49 -5.65 -3.00
C GLY A 197 3.13 -5.39 -1.63
N ILE A 198 4.39 -4.91 -1.58
CA ILE A 198 5.01 -4.45 -0.34
C ILE A 198 4.86 -2.93 -0.18
N THR A 199 4.90 -2.17 -1.27
CA THR A 199 4.73 -0.71 -1.23
C THR A 199 3.31 -0.33 -0.84
N VAL A 200 2.31 -1.10 -1.30
CA VAL A 200 0.89 -0.95 -0.97
C VAL A 200 0.33 -2.35 -0.74
N HIS A 201 0.30 -2.80 0.52
CA HIS A 201 -0.06 -4.18 0.84
C HIS A 201 -1.58 -4.43 0.89
N ASP A 202 -2.37 -3.38 1.15
CA ASP A 202 -3.83 -3.40 1.11
C ASP A 202 -4.35 -2.03 0.64
N THR A 203 -5.65 -1.87 0.59
CA THR A 203 -6.30 -0.60 0.25
C THR A 203 -7.23 -0.21 1.39
N TRP A 204 -6.87 0.86 2.12
CA TRP A 204 -7.67 1.36 3.23
C TRP A 204 -8.96 2.03 2.76
N SER A 205 -8.84 2.96 1.83
CA SER A 205 -9.96 3.75 1.36
C SER A 205 -9.87 4.07 -0.13
N THR A 206 -11.03 4.05 -0.80
CA THR A 206 -11.16 4.40 -2.21
C THR A 206 -12.32 5.36 -2.41
N THR A 207 -12.06 6.44 -3.15
CA THR A 207 -13.08 7.36 -3.64
C THR A 207 -13.01 7.41 -5.16
N ILE A 208 -14.13 7.20 -5.83
CA ILE A 208 -14.25 7.26 -7.29
C ILE A 208 -15.14 8.44 -7.67
N THR A 209 -14.63 9.31 -8.50
CA THR A 209 -15.32 10.55 -8.92
C THR A 209 -15.44 10.60 -10.43
N LEU A 210 -16.65 10.78 -10.92
CA LEU A 210 -16.91 11.16 -12.32
C LEU A 210 -16.60 12.65 -12.46
N GLN A 211 -15.48 12.96 -13.08
CA GLN A 211 -15.03 14.35 -13.29
C GLN A 211 -15.72 15.00 -14.50
N LYS A 212 -15.98 14.20 -15.53
CA LYS A 212 -16.60 14.66 -16.77
C LYS A 212 -17.32 13.51 -17.44
N LEU A 213 -18.46 13.80 -18.10
CA LEU A 213 -19.16 12.88 -18.99
C LEU A 213 -19.69 13.68 -20.19
N GLU A 214 -19.27 13.30 -21.38
CA GLU A 214 -19.77 13.83 -22.64
C GLU A 214 -20.42 12.68 -23.45
N ILE A 215 -21.67 12.87 -23.84
CA ILE A 215 -22.47 11.82 -24.53
C ILE A 215 -22.64 12.22 -25.97
N TYR A 216 -22.24 11.33 -26.86
CA TYR A 216 -22.38 11.45 -28.32
C TYR A 216 -23.48 10.48 -28.81
N ASN A 217 -23.61 10.29 -30.12
CA ASN A 217 -24.69 9.50 -30.70
C ASN A 217 -24.55 7.99 -30.40
N ASP A 218 -23.31 7.50 -30.33
CA ASP A 218 -22.97 6.07 -30.27
C ASP A 218 -21.86 5.75 -29.27
N TYR A 219 -21.28 6.75 -28.61
CA TYR A 219 -20.29 6.59 -27.58
C TYR A 219 -20.36 7.71 -26.53
N CYS A 220 -19.66 7.56 -25.45
CA CYS A 220 -19.43 8.63 -24.47
C CYS A 220 -17.97 8.70 -24.06
N ASP A 221 -17.50 9.91 -23.75
CA ASP A 221 -16.22 10.17 -23.12
C ASP A 221 -16.44 10.48 -21.65
N ALA A 222 -15.74 9.76 -20.77
CA ALA A 222 -15.82 9.98 -19.35
C ALA A 222 -14.41 10.09 -18.74
N ILE A 223 -14.23 11.07 -17.85
CA ILE A 223 -13.04 11.18 -17.02
C ILE A 223 -13.41 10.68 -15.64
N ILE A 224 -12.81 9.56 -15.25
CA ILE A 224 -13.01 8.93 -13.95
C ILE A 224 -11.73 9.10 -13.13
N HIS A 225 -11.86 9.68 -11.95
CA HIS A 225 -10.77 9.87 -11.02
C HIS A 225 -10.89 8.88 -9.86
N TYR A 226 -9.88 8.03 -9.68
CA TYR A 226 -9.72 7.15 -8.54
C TYR A 226 -8.75 7.81 -7.55
N LYS A 227 -9.20 8.08 -6.33
CA LYS A 227 -8.34 8.41 -5.20
C LYS A 227 -8.31 7.17 -4.30
N ILE A 228 -7.14 6.56 -4.18
CA ILE A 228 -6.91 5.33 -3.43
C ILE A 228 -5.86 5.62 -2.37
N GLN A 229 -6.08 5.17 -1.16
CA GLN A 229 -5.17 5.35 -0.04
C GLN A 229 -5.00 4.02 0.70
N ASP A 230 -3.77 3.76 1.09
CA ASP A 230 -3.41 2.71 2.02
C ASP A 230 -2.76 3.31 3.27
N HIS A 231 -2.78 2.56 4.35
CA HIS A 231 -2.03 2.86 5.56
C HIS A 231 -0.80 1.97 5.62
N PHE A 232 0.36 2.57 5.80
CA PHE A 232 1.57 1.79 6.03
C PHE A 232 1.71 1.51 7.53
N GLY A 233 0.82 0.71 8.05
CA GLY A 233 0.82 0.20 9.42
C GLY A 233 0.66 -1.31 9.40
N LEU A 234 1.44 -2.01 10.22
CA LEU A 234 1.29 -3.45 10.40
C LEU A 234 0.41 -3.69 11.64
N ASP A 235 -0.75 -4.28 11.44
CA ASP A 235 -1.62 -4.67 12.55
C ASP A 235 -1.12 -5.98 13.23
N SER A 236 -1.81 -6.42 14.27
CA SER A 236 -1.46 -7.63 15.00
C SER A 236 -1.48 -8.89 14.13
N ASN A 237 -2.32 -8.94 13.09
CA ASN A 237 -2.42 -10.08 12.18
C ASN A 237 -1.24 -10.09 11.22
N ASP A 238 -0.83 -8.92 10.72
CA ASP A 238 0.34 -8.77 9.86
C ASP A 238 1.61 -9.17 10.59
N ILE A 239 1.77 -8.74 11.85
CA ILE A 239 2.89 -9.12 12.70
C ILE A 239 2.97 -10.64 12.91
N MET A 240 1.85 -11.34 12.94
CA MET A 240 1.80 -12.80 13.08
C MET A 240 2.00 -13.54 11.75
N SER A 241 1.97 -12.85 10.62
CA SER A 241 2.16 -13.45 9.29
C SER A 241 3.61 -13.82 9.05
N ALA A 242 3.86 -15.03 8.55
CA ALA A 242 5.22 -15.50 8.21
C ALA A 242 5.87 -14.64 7.10
N LEU A 243 5.06 -14.10 6.19
CA LEU A 243 5.53 -13.25 5.08
C LEU A 243 6.12 -11.93 5.60
N TYR A 244 5.44 -11.31 6.56
CA TYR A 244 5.85 -10.03 7.12
C TYR A 244 6.74 -10.19 8.36
N HIS A 245 7.10 -11.42 8.74
CA HIS A 245 7.91 -11.67 9.92
C HIS A 245 9.22 -10.86 9.95
N ASN A 246 9.87 -10.71 8.80
CA ASN A 246 11.12 -9.97 8.67
C ASN A 246 10.91 -8.43 8.60
N PHE A 247 9.69 -7.96 8.40
CA PHE A 247 9.34 -6.53 8.35
C PHE A 247 8.71 -6.01 9.65
N ARG A 248 8.58 -6.86 10.67
CA ARG A 248 7.82 -6.57 11.89
C ARG A 248 8.35 -5.44 12.75
N PHE A 249 9.58 -5.06 12.56
CA PHE A 249 10.25 -4.08 13.41
C PHE A 249 10.19 -2.67 12.80
N PHE A 250 9.96 -2.56 11.54
CA PHE A 250 9.90 -1.31 10.78
C PHE A 250 8.46 -0.82 10.66
#